data_210f20659f8f894c5916e3eaa47a84d8
#
_entry.id   210f20659f8f894c5916e3eaa47a84d8
#
_cell.length_a   1.000
_cell.length_b   1.000
_cell.length_c   1.000
_cell.angle_alpha   90.00
_cell.angle_beta   90.00
_cell.angle_gamma   90.00
#
_symmetry.space_group_name_H-M   'P 1'
#
loop_
_entity.id
_entity.type
_entity.pdbx_description
1 polymer ?
#
loop_
_entity_poly.entity_id
_entity_poly.type
_entity_poly.pdbx_seq_one_letter_code
_entity_poly.pdbx_strand_id
1 'polypeptide(L)' 'MYEVDELLEAKRQIDSTLHKIREVVKTFEAKEKPERYKSQLTLAKRRLKAFGIANQLIEEKLANLENDIGKH' A
#
# COMPACT_ATOMS: atom_id res chain seq x y z
N MET A 1 -5.87 -5.83 -20.26
CA MET A 1 -6.69 -5.20 -19.21
C MET A 1 -6.86 -6.17 -18.06
N TYR A 2 -6.83 -5.68 -16.82
CA TYR A 2 -6.92 -6.55 -15.66
C TYR A 2 -8.37 -6.84 -15.29
N GLU A 3 -8.60 -8.08 -14.88
CA GLU A 3 -9.90 -8.48 -14.37
C GLU A 3 -10.10 -7.95 -12.95
N VAL A 4 -11.37 -7.81 -12.54
CA VAL A 4 -11.72 -7.35 -11.19
C VAL A 4 -11.06 -8.25 -10.14
N ASP A 5 -11.09 -9.56 -10.31
CA ASP A 5 -10.50 -10.49 -9.36
C ASP A 5 -9.01 -10.29 -9.21
N GLU A 6 -8.31 -9.99 -10.32
CA GLU A 6 -6.87 -9.72 -10.28
C GLU A 6 -6.58 -8.43 -9.52
N LEU A 7 -7.40 -7.40 -9.73
CA LEU A 7 -7.24 -6.12 -9.03
C LEU A 7 -7.52 -6.26 -7.54
N LEU A 8 -8.54 -7.03 -7.16
CA LEU A 8 -8.84 -7.28 -5.75
C LEU A 8 -7.73 -8.04 -5.06
N GLU A 9 -7.15 -9.05 -5.74
CA GLU A 9 -6.02 -9.79 -5.17
C GLU A 9 -4.79 -8.90 -5.03
N ALA A 10 -4.50 -8.07 -6.04
CA ALA A 10 -3.39 -7.12 -5.97
C ALA A 10 -3.56 -6.16 -4.79
N LYS A 11 -4.79 -5.64 -4.61
CA LYS A 11 -5.09 -4.76 -3.48
C LYS A 11 -4.86 -5.46 -2.15
N ARG A 12 -5.30 -6.70 -2.03
CA ARG A 12 -5.12 -7.49 -0.80
C ARG A 12 -3.65 -7.67 -0.46
N GLN A 13 -2.83 -7.99 -1.46
CA GLN A 13 -1.39 -8.15 -1.25
C GLN A 13 -0.73 -6.84 -0.86
N ILE A 14 -1.12 -5.74 -1.50
CA ILE A 14 -0.59 -4.42 -1.17
C ILE A 14 -1.01 -4.00 0.24
N ASP A 15 -2.28 -4.20 0.61
CA ASP A 15 -2.76 -3.88 1.96
C ASP A 15 -1.96 -4.65 3.02
N SER A 16 -1.70 -5.93 2.79
CA SER A 16 -0.91 -6.76 3.70
C SER A 16 0.51 -6.23 3.82
N THR A 17 1.13 -5.87 2.69
CA THR A 17 2.48 -5.32 2.65
C THR A 17 2.55 -3.97 3.38
N LEU A 18 1.56 -3.09 3.14
CA LEU A 18 1.48 -1.80 3.82
C LEU A 18 1.40 -1.98 5.33
N HIS A 19 0.59 -2.93 5.78
CA HIS A 19 0.48 -3.22 7.21
C HIS A 19 1.84 -3.64 7.79
N LYS A 20 2.54 -4.54 7.13
CA LYS A 20 3.85 -5.01 7.58
C LYS A 20 4.87 -3.88 7.62
N ILE A 21 4.89 -3.02 6.62
CA ILE A 21 5.83 -1.90 6.56
C ILE A 21 5.53 -0.91 7.70
N ARG A 22 4.25 -0.61 7.96
CA ARG A 22 3.87 0.28 9.07
C ARG A 22 4.34 -0.28 10.41
N GLU A 23 4.23 -1.60 10.60
CA GLU A 23 4.69 -2.23 11.82
C GLU A 23 6.21 -2.15 11.97
N VAL A 24 6.95 -2.31 10.87
CA VAL A 24 8.41 -2.15 10.86
C VAL A 24 8.78 -0.72 11.25
N VAL A 25 8.10 0.29 10.69
CA VAL A 25 8.35 1.69 11.02
C VAL A 25 8.13 1.94 12.51
N LYS A 26 7.00 1.46 13.05
CA LYS A 26 6.70 1.61 14.48
C LYS A 26 7.79 0.99 15.35
N THR A 27 8.25 -0.20 14.97
CA THR A 27 9.29 -0.91 15.71
C THR A 27 10.59 -0.10 15.76
N PHE A 28 11.04 0.40 14.60
CA PHE A 28 12.27 1.17 14.54
C PHE A 28 12.15 2.51 15.27
N GLU A 29 11.00 3.18 15.16
CA GLU A 29 10.78 4.47 15.83
C GLU A 29 10.72 4.32 17.35
N ALA A 30 10.35 3.14 17.83
CA ALA A 30 10.30 2.86 19.27
C ALA A 30 11.65 2.46 19.87
N LYS A 31 12.70 2.29 19.06
CA LYS A 31 14.03 1.96 19.56
C LYS A 31 14.65 3.15 20.30
N GLU A 32 15.54 2.86 21.26
CA GLU A 32 16.22 3.89 22.04
C GLU A 32 17.04 4.85 21.19
N LYS A 33 17.59 4.35 20.07
CA LYS A 33 18.42 5.16 19.17
C LYS A 33 17.88 5.03 17.75
N PRO A 34 16.74 5.69 17.47
CA PRO A 34 16.13 5.60 16.13
C PRO A 34 17.06 6.04 15.00
N GLU A 35 18.00 6.94 15.27
CA GLU A 35 18.94 7.43 14.27
C GLU A 35 19.82 6.34 13.70
N ARG A 36 20.00 5.21 14.39
CA ARG A 36 20.73 4.05 13.86
C ARG A 36 20.00 3.39 12.71
N TYR A 37 18.67 3.60 12.66
CA TYR A 37 17.81 2.94 11.67
C TYR A 37 17.30 3.94 10.64
N LYS A 38 17.93 5.10 10.53
CA LYS A 38 17.49 6.18 9.64
C LYS A 38 17.34 5.73 8.20
N SER A 39 18.31 4.97 7.70
CA SER A 39 18.26 4.46 6.32
C SER A 39 17.08 3.51 6.10
N GLN A 40 16.89 2.60 7.06
CA GLN A 40 15.78 1.64 7.00
C GLN A 40 14.44 2.36 7.10
N LEU A 41 14.34 3.34 7.99
CA LEU A 41 13.13 4.14 8.16
C LEU A 41 12.81 4.92 6.90
N THR A 42 13.83 5.57 6.29
CA THR A 42 13.65 6.33 5.07
C THR A 42 13.11 5.42 3.95
N LEU A 43 13.72 4.25 3.77
CA LEU A 43 13.30 3.30 2.75
C LEU A 43 11.87 2.81 3.00
N ALA A 44 11.56 2.46 4.26
CA ALA A 44 10.23 1.99 4.61
C ALA A 44 9.16 3.05 4.34
N LYS A 45 9.43 4.31 4.69
CA LYS A 45 8.49 5.41 4.46
C LYS A 45 8.29 5.67 2.96
N ARG A 46 9.35 5.54 2.17
CA ARG A 46 9.25 5.68 0.72
C ARG A 46 8.39 4.56 0.12
N ARG A 47 8.54 3.35 0.63
CA ARG A 47 7.73 2.21 0.19
C ARG A 47 6.26 2.38 0.59
N LEU A 48 6.00 2.91 1.80
CA LEU A 48 4.63 3.20 2.22
C LEU A 48 3.96 4.15 1.24
N LYS A 49 4.66 5.20 0.84
CA LYS A 49 4.12 6.16 -0.11
C LYS A 49 3.88 5.53 -1.47
N ALA A 50 4.86 4.79 -1.99
CA ALA A 50 4.77 4.17 -3.31
C ALA A 50 3.62 3.16 -3.38
N PHE A 51 3.54 2.27 -2.40
CA PHE A 51 2.49 1.26 -2.37
C PHE A 51 1.12 1.87 -2.07
N GLY A 52 1.08 2.97 -1.29
CA GLY A 52 -0.15 3.71 -1.07
C GLY A 52 -0.70 4.29 -2.36
N ILE A 53 0.17 4.86 -3.18
CA ILE A 53 -0.22 5.39 -4.50
C ILE A 53 -0.73 4.26 -5.39
N ALA A 54 -0.01 3.14 -5.45
CA ALA A 54 -0.42 1.99 -6.24
C ALA A 54 -1.80 1.48 -5.80
N ASN A 55 -2.02 1.39 -4.49
CA ASN A 55 -3.29 0.93 -3.93
C ASN A 55 -4.43 1.89 -4.30
N GLN A 56 -4.16 3.19 -4.24
CA GLN A 56 -5.15 4.20 -4.60
C GLN A 56 -5.54 4.08 -6.07
N LEU A 57 -4.57 3.87 -6.95
CA LEU A 57 -4.84 3.68 -8.39
C LEU A 57 -5.70 2.44 -8.64
N ILE A 58 -5.44 1.37 -7.89
CA ILE A 58 -6.25 0.16 -8.00
C ILE A 58 -7.68 0.44 -7.54
N GLU A 59 -7.85 1.15 -6.43
CA GLU A 59 -9.17 1.52 -5.92
C GLU A 59 -9.94 2.37 -6.92
N GLU A 60 -9.26 3.33 -7.55
CA GLU A 60 -9.88 4.17 -8.59
C GLU A 60 -10.33 3.33 -9.78
N LYS A 61 -9.49 2.38 -10.20
CA LYS A 61 -9.84 1.50 -11.31
C LYS A 61 -11.04 0.64 -10.97
N LEU A 62 -11.08 0.09 -9.76
CA LEU A 62 -12.22 -0.70 -9.31
C LEU A 62 -13.50 0.12 -9.26
N ALA A 63 -13.42 1.36 -8.77
CA ALA A 63 -14.57 2.26 -8.72
C ALA A 63 -15.09 2.57 -10.12
N ASN A 64 -14.19 2.79 -11.09
CA ASN A 64 -14.58 3.05 -12.47
C ASN A 64 -15.28 1.85 -13.08
N LEU A 65 -14.82 0.64 -12.79
CA LEU A 65 -15.46 -0.58 -13.28
C LEU A 65 -16.86 -0.75 -12.70
N GLU A 66 -17.02 -0.45 -11.42
CA GLU A 66 -18.34 -0.49 -10.75
C GLU A 66 -19.29 0.55 -11.36
N ASN A 67 -18.78 1.75 -11.63
CA ASN A 67 -19.59 2.82 -12.24
C ASN A 67 -20.03 2.44 -13.64
N ASP A 68 -19.15 1.80 -14.42
CA ASP A 68 -19.50 1.35 -15.77
C ASP A 68 -20.62 0.31 -15.71
N ILE A 69 -20.56 -0.61 -14.76
CA ILE A 69 -21.61 -1.60 -14.55
C ILE A 69 -22.89 -0.93 -14.10
N GLY A 70 -22.78 0.07 -13.21
CA GLY A 70 -23.94 0.78 -12.65
C GLY A 70 -24.70 1.65 -13.63
N LYS A 71 -24.10 1.97 -14.78
CA LYS A 71 -24.73 2.82 -15.80
C LYS A 71 -25.70 2.05 -16.68
N HIS A 72 -25.73 0.76 -16.58
CA HIS A 72 -26.68 -0.06 -17.32
C HIS A 72 -27.91 -0.34 -16.47
#